data_676c18ff83d22294d8bc2dc0e9826780
#
_entry.id   676c18ff83d22294d8bc2dc0e9826780
#
_cell.length_a   1.000
_cell.length_b   1.000
_cell.length_c   1.000
_cell.angle_alpha   90.00
_cell.angle_beta   90.00
_cell.angle_gamma   90.00
#
_symmetry.space_group_name_H-M   'P 1'
#
loop_
_entity.id
_entity.type
_entity.pdbx_description
1 polymer ?
#
loop_
_entity_poly.entity_id
_entity_poly.type
_entity_poly.pdbx_seq_one_letter_code
_entity_poly.pdbx_strand_id
1 'polypeptide(L)'
;MIGERTDSDSRPKRTYDLMALEELISTLLDASSQGAAVIVEGRRDLLALRALGLPGPVIMASRRPALHLADEAARNYPHIILLTDWDSKGDEMCKTIERHLRSAGSRPDGDIRSRIKKLVKKEIKDVESLSHYAEKMRELYGT
;
A
#
# COMPACT_ATOMS: atom_id res chain seq x y z
N MET A 1 33.82 -13.64 9.91
CA MET A 1 33.37 -13.22 10.00
C MET A 1 32.68 -12.70 9.93
N ILE A 2 32.35 -12.67 10.04
CA ILE A 2 31.61 -12.20 10.03
C ILE A 2 31.12 -11.20 9.89
N GLY A 3 31.21 -10.92 10.22
CA GLY A 3 30.66 -9.81 10.22
C GLY A 3 30.46 -9.04 9.12
N GLU A 4 30.88 -9.15 8.61
CA GLU A 4 30.70 -8.48 7.82
C GLU A 4 29.82 -8.47 7.06
N ARG A 5 29.45 -9.05 7.08
CA ARG A 5 28.70 -8.92 6.50
C ARG A 5 27.93 -8.22 6.31
N THR A 6 27.94 -8.28 6.46
CA THR A 6 26.92 -7.76 6.26
C THR A 6 26.70 -6.50 6.17
N ASP A 7 27.10 -5.93 6.85
CA ASP A 7 26.84 -4.65 6.95
C ASP A 7 27.40 -3.86 5.94
N SER A 8 28.46 -3.95 5.66
CA SER A 8 29.09 -3.11 4.70
C SER A 8 28.54 -3.36 3.32
N ASP A 9 28.06 -4.52 3.05
CA ASP A 9 27.41 -4.82 1.79
C ASP A 9 25.92 -5.04 1.96
N SER A 10 25.13 -4.04 1.56
CA SER A 10 23.70 -4.08 1.69
C SER A 10 23.01 -4.76 0.50
N ARG A 11 23.77 -5.18 -0.50
CA ARG A 11 23.17 -5.72 -1.70
C ARG A 11 22.29 -6.96 -1.49
N PRO A 12 22.70 -7.99 -0.72
CA PRO A 12 21.81 -9.12 -0.47
C PRO A 12 20.52 -8.70 0.20
N LYS A 13 20.61 -7.76 1.17
CA LYS A 13 19.43 -7.26 1.85
C LYS A 13 18.52 -6.52 0.87
N ARG A 14 19.09 -5.69 0.00
CA ARG A 14 18.31 -4.96 -0.99
C ARG A 14 17.61 -5.89 -1.97
N THR A 15 18.25 -6.98 -2.34
CA THR A 15 17.63 -7.97 -3.20
C THR A 15 16.44 -8.63 -2.52
N TYR A 16 16.59 -9.00 -1.25
CA TYR A 16 15.49 -9.56 -0.47
C TYR A 16 14.37 -8.54 -0.30
N ASP A 17 14.72 -7.26 -0.06
CA ASP A 17 13.74 -6.20 0.07
C ASP A 17 12.94 -6.04 -1.23
N LEU A 18 13.61 -6.09 -2.37
CA LEU A 18 12.93 -6.01 -3.66
C LEU A 18 11.98 -7.18 -3.86
N MET A 19 12.42 -8.40 -3.56
CA MET A 19 11.58 -9.58 -3.69
C MET A 19 10.35 -9.47 -2.79
N ALA A 20 10.55 -9.02 -1.54
CA ALA A 20 9.45 -8.84 -0.60
C ALA A 20 8.47 -7.79 -1.09
N LEU A 21 8.99 -6.68 -1.63
CA LEU A 21 8.15 -5.62 -2.15
C LEU A 21 7.33 -6.10 -3.34
N GLU A 22 7.96 -6.81 -4.26
CA GLU A 22 7.26 -7.33 -5.44
C GLU A 22 6.17 -8.33 -5.05
N GLU A 23 6.43 -9.13 -4.02
CA GLU A 23 5.43 -10.07 -3.52
C GLU A 23 4.23 -9.34 -2.90
N LEU A 24 4.50 -8.27 -2.15
CA LEU A 24 3.43 -7.46 -1.58
C LEU A 24 2.60 -6.79 -2.67
N ILE A 25 3.25 -6.26 -3.68
CA ILE A 25 2.55 -5.64 -4.81
C ILE A 25 1.72 -6.71 -5.53
N SER A 26 2.27 -7.87 -5.76
CA SER A 26 1.55 -8.97 -6.41
C SER A 26 0.30 -9.36 -5.62
N THR A 27 0.43 -9.45 -4.29
CA THR A 27 -0.71 -9.77 -3.42
C THR A 27 -1.79 -8.70 -3.54
N LEU A 28 -1.38 -7.44 -3.58
CA LEU A 28 -2.31 -6.32 -3.74
C LEU A 28 -3.03 -6.40 -5.08
N LEU A 29 -2.30 -6.65 -6.16
CA LEU A 29 -2.89 -6.73 -7.49
C LEU A 29 -3.85 -7.91 -7.61
N ASP A 30 -3.50 -9.04 -7.02
CA ASP A 30 -4.37 -10.22 -7.03
C ASP A 30 -5.68 -9.94 -6.30
N ALA A 31 -5.61 -9.35 -5.11
CA ALA A 31 -6.81 -9.01 -4.36
C ALA A 31 -7.68 -8.04 -5.14
N SER A 32 -7.05 -7.04 -5.78
CA SER A 32 -7.74 -6.07 -6.60
C SER A 32 -8.45 -6.72 -7.78
N SER A 33 -7.78 -7.66 -8.44
CA SER A 33 -8.37 -8.34 -9.60
C SER A 33 -9.56 -9.18 -9.21
N GLN A 34 -9.66 -9.56 -7.94
CA GLN A 34 -10.80 -10.32 -7.43
C GLN A 34 -11.89 -9.42 -6.86
N GLY A 35 -11.76 -8.11 -7.02
CA GLY A 35 -12.81 -7.18 -6.66
C GLY A 35 -12.62 -6.42 -5.37
N ALA A 36 -11.51 -6.60 -4.66
CA ALA A 36 -11.25 -5.82 -3.46
C ALA A 36 -11.16 -4.34 -3.80
N ALA A 37 -11.78 -3.49 -3.00
CA ALA A 37 -11.68 -2.05 -3.17
C ALA A 37 -10.46 -1.56 -2.40
N VAL A 38 -9.67 -0.69 -3.03
CA VAL A 38 -8.47 -0.13 -2.38
C VAL A 38 -8.75 1.34 -2.09
N ILE A 39 -8.60 1.73 -0.82
CA ILE A 39 -8.81 3.11 -0.39
C ILE A 39 -7.47 3.83 -0.34
N VAL A 40 -7.34 4.90 -1.09
CA VAL A 40 -6.15 5.76 -1.13
C VAL A 40 -6.53 7.19 -0.78
N GLU A 41 -5.55 8.08 -0.62
CA GLU A 41 -5.85 9.46 -0.27
C GLU A 41 -6.41 10.25 -1.43
N GLY A 42 -5.77 10.17 -2.61
CA GLY A 42 -6.17 11.02 -3.71
C GLY A 42 -5.83 10.47 -5.08
N ARG A 43 -5.99 11.36 -6.07
CA ARG A 43 -5.88 10.98 -7.48
C ARG A 43 -4.48 10.52 -7.88
N ARG A 44 -3.45 11.15 -7.34
CA ARG A 44 -2.07 10.76 -7.70
C ARG A 44 -1.77 9.34 -7.25
N ASP A 45 -2.32 8.94 -6.11
CA ASP A 45 -2.17 7.59 -5.61
C ASP A 45 -2.89 6.59 -6.51
N LEU A 46 -4.09 6.96 -6.95
CA LEU A 46 -4.84 6.16 -7.90
C LEU A 46 -4.01 5.93 -9.17
N LEU A 47 -3.45 7.00 -9.72
CA LEU A 47 -2.67 6.90 -10.95
C LEU A 47 -1.43 6.04 -10.75
N ALA A 48 -0.77 6.16 -9.60
CA ALA A 48 0.40 5.34 -9.29
C ALA A 48 0.04 3.86 -9.21
N LEU A 49 -1.10 3.55 -8.60
CA LEU A 49 -1.56 2.16 -8.52
C LEU A 49 -1.95 1.61 -9.88
N ARG A 50 -2.58 2.44 -10.72
CA ARG A 50 -2.90 2.02 -12.09
C ARG A 50 -1.62 1.74 -12.88
N ALA A 51 -0.58 2.55 -12.67
CA ALA A 51 0.71 2.33 -13.31
C ALA A 51 1.35 1.01 -12.89
N LEU A 52 1.07 0.57 -11.65
CA LEU A 52 1.53 -0.74 -11.18
C LEU A 52 0.70 -1.89 -11.74
N GLY A 53 -0.43 -1.59 -12.36
CA GLY A 53 -1.30 -2.61 -12.94
C GLY A 53 -2.52 -2.96 -12.11
N LEU A 54 -2.85 -2.16 -11.10
CA LEU A 54 -4.01 -2.41 -10.26
C LEU A 54 -5.29 -2.28 -11.08
N PRO A 55 -6.09 -3.36 -11.23
CA PRO A 55 -7.24 -3.33 -12.13
C PRO A 55 -8.58 -2.95 -11.49
N GLY A 56 -8.72 -3.15 -10.19
CA GLY A 56 -10.01 -3.09 -9.53
C GLY A 56 -10.40 -1.71 -9.03
N PRO A 57 -11.46 -1.64 -8.21
CA PRO A 57 -11.97 -0.36 -7.75
C PRO A 57 -11.03 0.34 -6.78
N VAL A 58 -10.92 1.66 -6.95
CA VAL A 58 -10.12 2.50 -6.06
C VAL A 58 -11.01 3.62 -5.55
N ILE A 59 -10.97 3.83 -4.24
CA ILE A 59 -11.77 4.86 -3.58
C ILE A 59 -10.81 5.93 -3.06
N MET A 60 -11.08 7.18 -3.41
CA MET A 60 -10.23 8.30 -3.01
C MET A 60 -10.84 8.99 -1.79
N ALA A 61 -10.11 8.95 -0.67
CA ALA A 61 -10.59 9.49 0.60
C ALA A 61 -10.79 11.01 0.55
N SER A 62 -10.08 11.70 -0.35
CA SER A 62 -10.21 13.15 -0.49
C SER A 62 -11.55 13.59 -1.07
N ARG A 63 -12.33 12.66 -1.64
CA ARG A 63 -13.55 13.01 -2.37
C ARG A 63 -14.77 13.21 -1.49
N ARG A 64 -14.76 12.71 -0.25
CA ARG A 64 -15.92 12.86 0.64
C ARG A 64 -15.52 12.61 2.09
N PRO A 65 -16.38 13.01 3.05
CA PRO A 65 -16.10 12.79 4.47
C PRO A 65 -15.89 11.31 4.78
N ALA A 66 -14.99 11.04 5.71
CA ALA A 66 -14.59 9.67 6.04
C ALA A 66 -15.77 8.78 6.42
N LEU A 67 -16.73 9.32 7.17
CA LEU A 67 -17.90 8.54 7.58
C LEU A 67 -18.73 8.10 6.40
N HIS A 68 -19.01 8.99 5.46
CA HIS A 68 -19.82 8.67 4.27
C HIS A 68 -19.07 7.69 3.37
N LEU A 69 -17.78 7.91 3.19
CA LEU A 69 -16.95 7.04 2.38
C LEU A 69 -16.94 5.62 2.95
N ALA A 70 -16.79 5.51 4.27
CA ALA A 70 -16.73 4.21 4.93
C ALA A 70 -18.07 3.47 4.83
N ASP A 71 -19.18 4.19 5.04
CA ASP A 71 -20.51 3.58 4.92
C ASP A 71 -20.74 3.03 3.53
N GLU A 72 -20.42 3.83 2.53
CA GLU A 72 -20.62 3.41 1.14
C GLU A 72 -19.72 2.25 0.78
N ALA A 73 -18.46 2.31 1.16
CA ALA A 73 -17.51 1.25 0.86
C ALA A 73 -17.94 -0.06 1.54
N ALA A 74 -18.35 0.01 2.79
CA ALA A 74 -18.78 -1.18 3.53
C ALA A 74 -19.99 -1.84 2.89
N ARG A 75 -20.91 -1.03 2.33
CA ARG A 75 -22.10 -1.57 1.67
C ARG A 75 -21.79 -2.22 0.32
N ASN A 76 -20.83 -1.65 -0.40
CA ASN A 76 -20.60 -2.05 -1.79
C ASN A 76 -19.51 -3.09 -1.98
N TYR A 77 -18.60 -3.23 -1.02
CA TYR A 77 -17.44 -4.10 -1.19
C TYR A 77 -17.23 -4.99 0.02
N PRO A 78 -17.24 -6.32 -0.17
CA PRO A 78 -16.97 -7.23 0.94
C PRO A 78 -15.51 -7.23 1.38
N HIS A 79 -14.59 -6.83 0.50
CA HIS A 79 -13.18 -6.78 0.81
C HIS A 79 -12.63 -5.38 0.53
N ILE A 80 -12.03 -4.77 1.54
CA ILE A 80 -11.52 -3.41 1.47
C ILE A 80 -10.09 -3.39 1.98
N ILE A 81 -9.19 -2.84 1.18
CA ILE A 81 -7.79 -2.69 1.53
C ILE A 81 -7.51 -1.21 1.77
N LEU A 82 -6.93 -0.90 2.93
CA LEU A 82 -6.56 0.48 3.26
C LEU A 82 -5.13 0.72 2.78
N LEU A 83 -4.95 1.71 1.93
CA LEU A 83 -3.65 2.02 1.38
C LEU A 83 -3.41 3.53 1.33
N THR A 84 -3.62 4.19 2.48
CA THR A 84 -3.25 5.59 2.64
C THR A 84 -1.72 5.67 2.78
N ASP A 85 -1.19 6.87 2.58
CA ASP A 85 0.25 7.08 2.76
C ASP A 85 0.68 6.71 4.17
N TRP A 86 1.98 6.52 4.36
CA TRP A 86 2.49 6.09 5.67
C TRP A 86 3.32 7.14 6.38
N ASP A 87 3.05 8.41 6.08
CA ASP A 87 3.50 9.52 6.93
C ASP A 87 2.51 9.67 8.10
N SER A 88 2.75 10.62 9.00
CA SER A 88 1.87 10.83 10.15
C SER A 88 0.43 11.08 9.77
N LYS A 89 0.23 11.91 8.76
CA LYS A 89 -1.11 12.25 8.29
C LYS A 89 -1.82 11.03 7.70
N GLY A 90 -1.08 10.25 6.92
CA GLY A 90 -1.63 9.02 6.33
C GLY A 90 -1.96 7.97 7.36
N ASP A 91 -1.11 7.85 8.40
CA ASP A 91 -1.37 6.91 9.50
C ASP A 91 -2.66 7.30 10.22
N GLU A 92 -2.85 8.60 10.48
CA GLU A 92 -4.03 9.09 11.17
C GLU A 92 -5.28 8.88 10.33
N MET A 93 -5.20 9.18 9.05
CA MET A 93 -6.31 8.97 8.12
C MET A 93 -6.69 7.48 8.08
N CYS A 94 -5.69 6.62 8.04
CA CYS A 94 -5.91 5.17 8.03
C CYS A 94 -6.71 4.73 9.26
N LYS A 95 -6.31 5.21 10.43
CA LYS A 95 -7.00 4.86 11.68
C LYS A 95 -8.43 5.36 11.69
N THR A 96 -8.66 6.56 11.20
CA THR A 96 -9.99 7.14 11.16
C THR A 96 -10.92 6.34 10.25
N ILE A 97 -10.45 6.04 9.05
CA ILE A 97 -11.26 5.29 8.09
C ILE A 97 -11.50 3.87 8.60
N GLU A 98 -10.47 3.25 9.17
CA GLU A 98 -10.61 1.92 9.74
C GLU A 98 -11.69 1.87 10.80
N ARG A 99 -11.71 2.86 11.69
CA ARG A 99 -12.70 2.92 12.76
C ARG A 99 -14.12 3.02 12.19
N HIS A 100 -14.31 3.87 11.19
CA HIS A 100 -15.64 4.01 10.58
C HIS A 100 -16.05 2.75 9.82
N LEU A 101 -15.12 2.11 9.12
CA LEU A 101 -15.43 0.86 8.43
C LEU A 101 -15.84 -0.23 9.41
N ARG A 102 -15.13 -0.36 10.52
CA ARG A 102 -15.49 -1.36 11.55
C ARG A 102 -16.84 -1.06 12.16
N SER A 103 -17.14 0.22 12.39
CA SER A 103 -18.46 0.60 12.88
C SER A 103 -19.57 0.25 11.90
N ALA A 104 -19.25 0.24 10.60
CA ALA A 104 -20.20 -0.13 9.57
C ALA A 104 -20.24 -1.64 9.31
N GLY A 105 -19.55 -2.43 10.10
CA GLY A 105 -19.56 -3.88 9.99
C GLY A 105 -18.51 -4.48 9.05
N SER A 106 -17.63 -3.67 8.52
CA SER A 106 -16.57 -4.14 7.62
C SER A 106 -15.33 -4.54 8.40
N ARG A 107 -14.50 -5.40 7.80
CA ARG A 107 -13.19 -5.76 8.34
C ARG A 107 -12.13 -5.32 7.35
N PRO A 108 -11.69 -4.07 7.43
CA PRO A 108 -10.70 -3.57 6.48
C PRO A 108 -9.34 -4.23 6.67
N ASP A 109 -8.63 -4.38 5.57
CA ASP A 109 -7.30 -4.98 5.55
C ASP A 109 -6.26 -3.86 5.51
N GLY A 110 -5.50 -3.71 6.59
CA GLY A 110 -4.39 -2.77 6.67
C GLY A 110 -3.04 -3.46 6.65
N ASP A 111 -3.02 -4.77 6.44
CA ASP A 111 -1.82 -5.57 6.55
C ASP A 111 -0.82 -5.27 5.43
N ILE A 112 -1.30 -5.18 4.20
CA ILE A 112 -0.42 -4.89 3.05
C ILE A 112 0.26 -3.54 3.26
N ARG A 113 -0.50 -2.53 3.65
CA ARG A 113 0.04 -1.20 3.91
C ARG A 113 1.12 -1.25 5.01
N SER A 114 0.81 -1.95 6.09
CA SER A 114 1.74 -2.06 7.21
C SER A 114 3.06 -2.72 6.79
N ARG A 115 2.98 -3.75 5.98
CA ARG A 115 4.17 -4.46 5.50
C ARG A 115 4.97 -3.62 4.52
N ILE A 116 4.28 -2.92 3.61
CA ILE A 116 4.96 -2.00 2.69
C ILE A 116 5.68 -0.92 3.48
N LYS A 117 4.98 -0.31 4.45
CA LYS A 117 5.57 0.72 5.28
C LYS A 117 6.87 0.24 5.95
N LYS A 118 6.84 -0.92 6.56
CA LYS A 118 8.03 -1.47 7.23
C LYS A 118 9.20 -1.61 6.27
N LEU A 119 8.89 -1.98 5.05
CA LEU A 119 9.91 -2.29 4.06
C LEU A 119 10.55 -1.04 3.46
N VAL A 120 9.76 0.02 3.21
CA VAL A 120 10.22 1.17 2.42
C VAL A 120 10.21 2.50 3.16
N LYS A 121 9.85 2.55 4.43
CA LYS A 121 9.62 3.83 5.14
C LYS A 121 10.84 4.74 5.20
N LYS A 122 12.03 4.18 5.09
CA LYS A 122 13.26 4.99 5.11
C LYS A 122 13.52 5.64 3.76
N GLU A 123 12.88 5.15 2.72
CA GLU A 123 13.11 5.61 1.36
C GLU A 123 11.97 6.46 0.84
N ILE A 124 10.73 6.01 1.02
CA ILE A 124 9.54 6.72 0.54
C ILE A 124 8.45 6.66 1.61
N LYS A 125 7.49 7.60 1.53
CA LYS A 125 6.44 7.70 2.54
C LYS A 125 5.03 7.71 1.96
N ASP A 126 4.90 7.55 0.66
CA ASP A 126 3.61 7.67 0.02
C ASP A 126 3.43 6.68 -1.12
N VAL A 127 2.16 6.46 -1.45
CA VAL A 127 1.77 5.54 -2.51
C VAL A 127 2.18 6.05 -3.87
N GLU A 128 2.16 7.38 -4.04
CA GLU A 128 2.51 7.99 -5.31
C GLU A 128 3.92 7.61 -5.76
N SER A 129 4.85 7.49 -4.83
CA SER A 129 6.24 7.17 -5.13
C SER A 129 6.49 5.68 -5.32
N LEU A 130 5.51 4.85 -5.01
CA LEU A 130 5.74 3.39 -4.92
C LEU A 130 6.12 2.76 -6.25
N SER A 131 5.44 3.10 -7.34
CA SER A 131 5.74 2.48 -8.64
C SER A 131 7.13 2.86 -9.13
N HIS A 132 7.49 4.13 -8.95
CA HIS A 132 8.81 4.61 -9.35
C HIS A 132 9.91 3.95 -8.51
N TYR A 133 9.66 3.82 -7.21
CA TYR A 133 10.63 3.19 -6.31
C TYR A 133 10.83 1.72 -6.65
N ALA A 134 9.72 1.00 -6.91
CA ALA A 134 9.80 -0.41 -7.28
C ALA A 134 10.59 -0.60 -8.59
N GLU A 135 10.33 0.27 -9.55
CA GLU A 135 11.04 0.23 -10.83
C GLU A 135 12.53 0.48 -10.64
N LYS A 136 12.87 1.49 -9.84
CA LYS A 136 14.26 1.81 -9.55
C LYS A 136 14.97 0.66 -8.86
N MET A 137 14.32 0.05 -7.89
CA MET A 137 14.90 -1.10 -7.18
C MET A 137 15.12 -2.27 -8.11
N ARG A 138 14.19 -2.50 -9.04
CA ARG A 138 14.31 -3.57 -10.01
C ARG A 138 15.50 -3.34 -10.93
N GLU A 139 15.73 -2.09 -11.35
CA GLU A 139 16.87 -1.75 -12.19
C GLU A 139 18.19 -1.97 -11.46
N LEU A 140 18.24 -1.65 -10.16
CA LEU A 140 19.47 -1.73 -9.40
C LEU A 140 19.78 -3.14 -8.90
N TYR A 141 18.77 -3.91 -8.54
CA TYR A 141 18.95 -5.18 -7.82
C TYR A 141 18.22 -6.37 -8.43
N GLY A 142 17.42 -6.14 -9.45
CA GLY A 142 16.74 -7.22 -10.16
C GLY A 142 17.70 -7.96 -11.08
N THR A 143 17.37 -9.18 -11.45
CA THR A 143 18.21 -9.99 -12.35
C THR A 143 17.67 -10.05 -13.76
#